data_83d851e2d71afe6edf0024b2e16fc3a5
#
_entry.id   83d851e2d71afe6edf0024b2e16fc3a5
#
_cell.length_a   1.000
_cell.length_b   1.000
_cell.length_c   1.000
_cell.angle_alpha   90.00
_cell.angle_beta   90.00
_cell.angle_gamma   90.00
#
_symmetry.space_group_name_H-M   'P 1'
#
loop_
_entity.id
_entity.type
_entity.pdbx_description
1 polymer ?
#
loop_
_entity_poly.entity_id
_entity_poly.type
_entity_poly.pdbx_seq_one_letter_code
_entity_poly.pdbx_strand_id
1 'polypeptide(L)'
;ILQKDPSKLKLGGERKEMSFLFMDIVGFTPISEYYKNNDDPEGLVALINDYLNRMTKIVLNNGGCVDKYMGDCIMAFWNAPIDCPNHAEMAVKTGIECAEETEKLKKIFKEKGLPPINIGSGVNTGTCIVGNMGSDTRFDYSVIGDAVNLAARLEASTRNYKTETGIEPLIYSSYTKDQLKNIKSVELDKIKVKGKDELVTIYKPVI
;
A
#
# COMPACT_ATOMS: atom_id res chain seq x y z
N ILE A 1 8.70 17.03 -10.93
CA ILE A 1 8.52 18.19 -10.02
C ILE A 1 9.85 18.56 -9.40
N LEU A 2 10.63 17.60 -8.87
CA LEU A 2 11.95 17.85 -8.26
C LEU A 2 13.00 18.42 -9.25
N GLN A 3 12.90 18.09 -10.53
CA GLN A 3 13.78 18.62 -11.58
C GLN A 3 13.57 20.12 -11.89
N LYS A 4 12.44 20.70 -11.45
CA LYS A 4 12.10 22.11 -11.71
C LYS A 4 12.54 23.07 -10.60
N ASP A 5 12.92 22.55 -9.44
CA ASP A 5 13.34 23.36 -8.29
C ASP A 5 14.53 22.70 -7.55
N PRO A 6 15.78 23.08 -7.93
CA PRO A 6 16.99 22.52 -7.33
C PRO A 6 17.11 22.77 -5.81
N SER A 7 16.40 23.75 -5.24
CA SER A 7 16.42 24.01 -3.80
C SER A 7 15.78 22.90 -3.00
N LYS A 8 14.91 22.10 -3.62
CA LYS A 8 14.27 20.93 -3.03
C LYS A 8 15.13 19.66 -3.05
N LEU A 9 16.29 19.72 -3.66
CA LEU A 9 17.25 18.61 -3.74
C LEU A 9 18.22 18.54 -2.56
N LYS A 10 18.05 19.38 -1.53
CA LYS A 10 18.86 19.32 -0.32
C LYS A 10 18.38 18.22 0.61
N LEU A 11 19.33 17.57 1.32
CA LEU A 11 19.01 16.69 2.44
C LEU A 11 18.21 17.47 3.49
N GLY A 12 17.18 16.84 4.03
CA GLY A 12 16.32 17.41 5.07
C GLY A 12 14.91 16.90 4.98
N GLY A 13 14.18 17.08 6.05
CA GLY A 13 12.81 16.63 6.16
C GLY A 13 11.92 17.62 6.90
N GLU A 14 10.66 17.59 6.62
CA GLU A 14 9.61 18.33 7.31
C GLU A 14 8.65 17.38 8.03
N ARG A 15 8.05 17.87 9.12
CA ARG A 15 6.99 17.15 9.81
C ARG A 15 5.68 17.45 9.09
N LYS A 16 4.98 16.40 8.65
CA LYS A 16 3.71 16.53 7.93
C LYS A 16 2.74 15.39 8.26
N GLU A 17 1.45 15.69 8.33
CA GLU A 17 0.42 14.67 8.39
C GLU A 17 0.18 14.12 6.99
N MET A 18 0.19 12.80 6.86
CA MET A 18 0.12 12.10 5.58
C MET A 18 -0.65 10.79 5.73
N SER A 19 -1.05 10.21 4.61
CA SER A 19 -1.56 8.85 4.54
C SER A 19 -0.61 7.93 3.80
N PHE A 20 -0.48 6.70 4.30
CA PHE A 20 0.43 5.67 3.81
C PHE A 20 -0.35 4.43 3.42
N LEU A 21 0.04 3.82 2.30
CA LEU A 21 -0.46 2.52 1.85
C LEU A 21 0.72 1.57 1.69
N PHE A 22 0.58 0.40 2.29
CA PHE A 22 1.39 -0.78 1.96
C PHE A 22 0.47 -1.79 1.31
N MET A 23 0.93 -2.41 0.23
CA MET A 23 0.16 -3.41 -0.52
C MET A 23 1.10 -4.51 -1.01
N ASP A 24 0.71 -5.76 -0.81
CA ASP A 24 1.52 -6.92 -1.12
C ASP A 24 0.68 -8.07 -1.67
N ILE A 25 1.28 -8.91 -2.49
CA ILE A 25 0.63 -10.13 -2.96
C ILE A 25 0.55 -11.15 -1.82
N VAL A 26 -0.62 -11.67 -1.58
CA VAL A 26 -0.84 -12.76 -0.63
C VAL A 26 -0.85 -14.09 -1.36
N GLY A 27 -0.05 -15.03 -0.87
CA GLY A 27 0.10 -16.32 -1.54
C GLY A 27 1.06 -16.28 -2.73
N PHE A 28 2.09 -15.44 -2.69
CA PHE A 28 3.10 -15.32 -3.75
C PHE A 28 3.94 -16.60 -3.91
N THR A 29 4.19 -17.34 -2.83
CA THR A 29 4.99 -18.56 -2.86
C THR A 29 4.49 -19.61 -3.87
N PRO A 30 3.20 -20.00 -3.89
CA PRO A 30 2.68 -20.93 -4.91
C PRO A 30 2.85 -20.41 -6.34
N ILE A 31 2.75 -19.11 -6.57
CA ILE A 31 2.96 -18.48 -7.88
C ILE A 31 4.42 -18.63 -8.28
N SER A 32 5.34 -18.29 -7.38
CA SER A 32 6.78 -18.43 -7.62
C SER A 32 7.19 -19.88 -7.88
N GLU A 33 6.63 -20.83 -7.10
CA GLU A 33 6.89 -22.27 -7.31
C GLU A 33 6.36 -22.77 -8.65
N TYR A 34 5.18 -22.29 -9.09
CA TYR A 34 4.62 -22.62 -10.40
C TYR A 34 5.62 -22.27 -11.53
N TYR A 35 6.13 -21.04 -11.55
CA TYR A 35 7.08 -20.60 -12.57
C TYR A 35 8.43 -21.31 -12.47
N LYS A 36 8.91 -21.56 -11.24
CA LYS A 36 10.14 -22.35 -11.02
C LYS A 36 10.00 -23.78 -11.55
N ASN A 37 8.87 -24.44 -11.30
CA ASN A 37 8.64 -25.82 -11.75
C ASN A 37 8.46 -25.93 -13.27
N ASN A 38 8.10 -24.84 -13.94
CA ASN A 38 8.00 -24.76 -15.39
C ASN A 38 9.26 -24.18 -16.06
N ASP A 39 10.34 -23.94 -15.30
CA ASP A 39 11.59 -23.33 -15.77
C ASP A 39 11.37 -22.01 -16.53
N ASP A 40 10.47 -21.15 -15.99
CA ASP A 40 10.07 -19.90 -16.61
C ASP A 40 10.25 -18.69 -15.65
N PRO A 41 11.49 -18.32 -15.29
CA PRO A 41 11.75 -17.17 -14.43
C PRO A 41 11.38 -15.85 -15.10
N GLU A 42 11.46 -15.74 -16.41
CA GLU A 42 11.07 -14.56 -17.18
C GLU A 42 9.55 -14.31 -17.07
N GLY A 43 8.75 -15.36 -17.10
CA GLY A 43 7.31 -15.29 -16.92
C GLY A 43 6.93 -14.77 -15.53
N LEU A 44 7.67 -15.17 -14.47
CA LEU A 44 7.49 -14.64 -13.12
C LEU A 44 7.78 -13.15 -13.07
N VAL A 45 8.90 -12.70 -13.64
CA VAL A 45 9.27 -11.28 -13.69
C VAL A 45 8.22 -10.47 -14.46
N ALA A 46 7.76 -10.99 -15.61
CA ALA A 46 6.72 -10.33 -16.41
C ALA A 46 5.41 -10.19 -15.63
N LEU A 47 5.01 -11.20 -14.85
CA LEU A 47 3.83 -11.18 -13.99
C LEU A 47 3.96 -10.11 -12.90
N ILE A 48 5.08 -10.07 -12.18
CA ILE A 48 5.33 -9.06 -11.15
C ILE A 48 5.28 -7.65 -11.77
N ASN A 49 5.92 -7.44 -12.91
CA ASN A 49 5.94 -6.16 -13.59
C ASN A 49 4.53 -5.73 -14.06
N ASP A 50 3.70 -6.64 -14.56
CA ASP A 50 2.32 -6.33 -14.93
C ASP A 50 1.50 -5.93 -13.69
N TYR A 51 1.62 -6.68 -12.60
CA TYR A 51 0.99 -6.34 -11.32
C TYR A 51 1.42 -4.97 -10.82
N LEU A 52 2.73 -4.71 -10.70
CA LEU A 52 3.25 -3.42 -10.24
C LEU A 52 2.80 -2.27 -11.12
N ASN A 53 2.79 -2.44 -12.45
CA ASN A 53 2.32 -1.42 -13.38
C ASN A 53 0.84 -1.08 -13.21
N ARG A 54 -0.03 -2.08 -13.03
CA ARG A 54 -1.47 -1.88 -12.81
C ARG A 54 -1.72 -1.11 -11.53
N MET A 55 -1.14 -1.57 -10.41
CA MET A 55 -1.35 -0.97 -9.10
C MET A 55 -0.73 0.43 -9.01
N THR A 56 0.45 0.63 -9.59
CA THR A 56 1.08 1.95 -9.65
C THR A 56 0.24 2.97 -10.42
N LYS A 57 -0.38 2.59 -11.53
CA LYS A 57 -1.29 3.48 -12.27
C LYS A 57 -2.46 3.94 -11.40
N ILE A 58 -3.03 3.06 -10.59
CA ILE A 58 -4.14 3.39 -9.68
C ILE A 58 -3.63 4.37 -8.59
N VAL A 59 -2.46 4.11 -7.99
CA VAL A 59 -1.84 5.03 -7.01
C VAL A 59 -1.67 6.42 -7.60
N LEU A 60 -1.06 6.53 -8.78
CA LEU A 60 -0.78 7.82 -9.44
C LEU A 60 -2.06 8.54 -9.86
N ASN A 61 -3.06 7.84 -10.38
CA ASN A 61 -4.34 8.40 -10.77
C ASN A 61 -5.11 9.01 -9.58
N ASN A 62 -4.89 8.49 -8.38
CA ASN A 62 -5.45 9.02 -7.13
C ASN A 62 -4.53 10.01 -6.42
N GLY A 63 -3.51 10.55 -7.11
CA GLY A 63 -2.61 11.58 -6.57
C GLY A 63 -1.59 11.08 -5.55
N GLY A 64 -1.38 9.76 -5.47
CA GLY A 64 -0.36 9.16 -4.62
C GLY A 64 1.04 9.26 -5.21
N CYS A 65 2.03 9.16 -4.34
CA CYS A 65 3.44 9.03 -4.67
C CYS A 65 3.90 7.63 -4.29
N VAL A 66 4.47 6.90 -5.24
CA VAL A 66 5.13 5.61 -4.93
C VAL A 66 6.50 5.92 -4.34
N ASP A 67 6.75 5.47 -3.11
CA ASP A 67 8.05 5.59 -2.44
C ASP A 67 9.03 4.57 -3.00
N LYS A 68 8.67 3.30 -2.88
CA LYS A 68 9.52 2.18 -3.32
C LYS A 68 8.72 0.91 -3.57
N TYR A 69 9.36 0.02 -4.30
CA TYR A 69 8.97 -1.39 -4.38
C TYR A 69 9.91 -2.24 -3.52
N MET A 70 9.36 -3.21 -2.80
CA MET A 70 10.11 -4.19 -2.01
C MET A 70 9.65 -5.58 -2.46
N GLY A 71 10.26 -6.09 -3.55
CA GLY A 71 9.74 -7.24 -4.27
C GLY A 71 8.40 -6.94 -4.92
N ASP A 72 7.36 -7.63 -4.52
CA ASP A 72 5.96 -7.40 -4.93
C ASP A 72 5.20 -6.42 -4.03
N CYS A 73 5.82 -5.96 -2.94
CA CYS A 73 5.23 -4.95 -2.06
C CYS A 73 5.39 -3.54 -2.63
N ILE A 74 4.30 -2.78 -2.61
CA ILE A 74 4.26 -1.36 -2.99
C ILE A 74 4.09 -0.54 -1.73
N MET A 75 4.95 0.45 -1.53
CA MET A 75 4.80 1.50 -0.53
C MET A 75 4.46 2.81 -1.22
N ALA A 76 3.35 3.42 -0.84
CA ALA A 76 2.89 4.69 -1.38
C ALA A 76 2.41 5.63 -0.28
N PHE A 77 2.40 6.93 -0.57
CA PHE A 77 1.92 7.96 0.35
C PHE A 77 1.24 9.12 -0.38
N TRP A 78 0.45 9.89 0.36
CA TRP A 78 -0.30 11.07 -0.10
C TRP A 78 -0.01 12.27 0.78
N ASN A 79 -0.18 13.46 0.25
CA ASN A 79 0.03 14.78 0.85
C ASN A 79 1.47 15.29 0.84
N ALA A 80 2.36 14.64 0.09
CA ALA A 80 3.70 15.12 -0.23
C ALA A 80 4.20 14.48 -1.54
N PRO A 81 5.06 15.12 -2.31
CA PRO A 81 5.50 16.50 -2.20
C PRO A 81 4.43 17.52 -2.61
N ILE A 82 3.28 17.03 -3.09
CA ILE A 82 2.12 17.85 -3.49
C ILE A 82 1.06 17.73 -2.40
N ASP A 83 0.49 18.87 -1.99
CA ASP A 83 -0.58 18.89 -1.00
C ASP A 83 -1.83 18.18 -1.53
N CYS A 84 -2.40 17.33 -0.67
CA CYS A 84 -3.60 16.56 -0.94
C CYS A 84 -4.50 16.60 0.31
N PRO A 85 -5.39 17.59 0.45
CA PRO A 85 -6.19 17.78 1.65
C PRO A 85 -7.08 16.59 2.03
N ASN A 86 -7.46 15.77 1.06
CA ASN A 86 -8.25 14.55 1.24
C ASN A 86 -7.39 13.27 1.14
N HIS A 87 -6.13 13.33 1.58
CA HIS A 87 -5.15 12.27 1.45
C HIS A 87 -5.62 10.91 2.01
N ALA A 88 -6.32 10.89 3.15
CA ALA A 88 -6.83 9.67 3.75
C ALA A 88 -7.87 8.99 2.84
N GLU A 89 -8.80 9.79 2.30
CA GLU A 89 -9.83 9.27 1.39
C GLU A 89 -9.24 8.76 0.08
N MET A 90 -8.24 9.46 -0.47
CA MET A 90 -7.55 9.03 -1.68
C MET A 90 -6.76 7.74 -1.47
N ALA A 91 -6.12 7.58 -0.33
CA ALA A 91 -5.40 6.35 0.02
C ALA A 91 -6.33 5.14 0.14
N VAL A 92 -7.47 5.29 0.84
CA VAL A 92 -8.47 4.22 0.98
C VAL A 92 -9.13 3.91 -0.36
N LYS A 93 -9.52 4.93 -1.15
CA LYS A 93 -10.05 4.76 -2.51
C LYS A 93 -9.08 3.96 -3.38
N THR A 94 -7.79 4.28 -3.31
CA THR A 94 -6.74 3.54 -4.02
C THR A 94 -6.73 2.05 -3.61
N GLY A 95 -6.82 1.76 -2.32
CA GLY A 95 -6.90 0.39 -1.83
C GLY A 95 -8.12 -0.37 -2.36
N ILE A 96 -9.29 0.29 -2.44
CA ILE A 96 -10.51 -0.27 -3.02
C ILE A 96 -10.32 -0.59 -4.51
N GLU A 97 -9.84 0.38 -5.29
CA GLU A 97 -9.62 0.20 -6.74
C GLU A 97 -8.56 -0.89 -7.02
N CYS A 98 -7.53 -1.01 -6.18
CA CYS A 98 -6.54 -2.08 -6.28
C CYS A 98 -7.16 -3.46 -5.97
N ALA A 99 -8.08 -3.54 -5.01
CA ALA A 99 -8.81 -4.76 -4.73
C ALA A 99 -9.70 -5.18 -5.92
N GLU A 100 -10.42 -4.23 -6.53
CA GLU A 100 -11.20 -4.46 -7.74
C GLU A 100 -10.33 -4.91 -8.92
N GLU A 101 -9.18 -4.30 -9.12
CA GLU A 101 -8.23 -4.71 -10.16
C GLU A 101 -7.68 -6.11 -9.91
N THR A 102 -7.49 -6.49 -8.64
CA THR A 102 -7.08 -7.85 -8.27
C THR A 102 -8.16 -8.89 -8.64
N GLU A 103 -9.44 -8.57 -8.49
CA GLU A 103 -10.52 -9.47 -8.94
C GLU A 103 -10.49 -9.72 -10.46
N LYS A 104 -10.08 -8.72 -11.26
CA LYS A 104 -9.85 -8.93 -12.70
C LYS A 104 -8.64 -9.83 -12.95
N LEU A 105 -7.55 -9.62 -12.20
CA LEU A 105 -6.36 -10.49 -12.29
C LEU A 105 -6.67 -11.93 -11.90
N LYS A 106 -7.51 -12.18 -10.89
CA LYS A 106 -7.95 -13.53 -10.50
C LYS A 106 -8.59 -14.28 -11.66
N LYS A 107 -9.44 -13.61 -12.45
CA LYS A 107 -10.06 -14.19 -13.64
C LYS A 107 -9.01 -14.59 -14.68
N ILE A 108 -8.07 -13.69 -14.97
CA ILE A 108 -6.96 -13.93 -15.91
C ILE A 108 -6.10 -15.11 -15.44
N PHE A 109 -5.77 -15.17 -14.15
CA PHE A 109 -4.97 -16.25 -13.58
C PHE A 109 -5.68 -17.59 -13.71
N LYS A 110 -7.00 -17.63 -13.40
CA LYS A 110 -7.83 -18.82 -13.54
C LYS A 110 -7.87 -19.31 -14.99
N GLU A 111 -8.05 -18.42 -15.96
CA GLU A 111 -8.07 -18.75 -17.40
C GLU A 111 -6.72 -19.31 -17.88
N LYS A 112 -5.62 -18.84 -17.30
CA LYS A 112 -4.26 -19.30 -17.62
C LYS A 112 -3.82 -20.54 -16.82
N GLY A 113 -4.65 -21.05 -15.90
CA GLY A 113 -4.28 -22.16 -15.02
C GLY A 113 -3.21 -21.81 -13.99
N LEU A 114 -3.03 -20.53 -13.68
CA LEU A 114 -2.07 -20.05 -12.68
C LEU A 114 -2.64 -20.20 -11.27
N PRO A 115 -1.81 -20.32 -10.23
CA PRO A 115 -2.25 -20.27 -8.84
C PRO A 115 -3.03 -18.99 -8.54
N PRO A 116 -4.01 -19.04 -7.60
CA PRO A 116 -4.84 -17.86 -7.30
C PRO A 116 -4.01 -16.74 -6.67
N ILE A 117 -4.35 -15.48 -7.02
CA ILE A 117 -3.75 -14.28 -6.48
C ILE A 117 -4.73 -13.59 -5.52
N ASN A 118 -4.21 -13.06 -4.42
CA ASN A 118 -4.89 -12.12 -3.53
C ASN A 118 -3.93 -10.96 -3.21
N ILE A 119 -4.47 -9.85 -2.74
CA ILE A 119 -3.67 -8.77 -2.17
C ILE A 119 -4.07 -8.50 -0.72
N GLY A 120 -3.12 -8.04 0.08
CA GLY A 120 -3.35 -7.40 1.35
C GLY A 120 -2.92 -5.95 1.27
N SER A 121 -3.77 -5.03 1.69
CA SER A 121 -3.46 -3.60 1.74
C SER A 121 -3.73 -3.04 3.13
N GLY A 122 -2.79 -2.24 3.64
CA GLY A 122 -2.93 -1.52 4.90
C GLY A 122 -2.80 -0.03 4.69
N VAL A 123 -3.77 0.75 5.19
CA VAL A 123 -3.74 2.21 5.14
C VAL A 123 -3.73 2.79 6.54
N ASN A 124 -2.82 3.72 6.78
CA ASN A 124 -2.77 4.50 8.01
C ASN A 124 -2.52 5.98 7.72
N THR A 125 -3.00 6.83 8.60
CA THR A 125 -2.85 8.29 8.54
C THR A 125 -2.21 8.79 9.83
N GLY A 126 -1.25 9.68 9.70
CA GLY A 126 -0.59 10.29 10.85
C GLY A 126 0.60 11.15 10.48
N THR A 127 1.18 11.77 11.49
CA THR A 127 2.35 12.64 11.32
C THR A 127 3.62 11.80 11.13
N CYS A 128 4.41 12.20 10.13
CA CYS A 128 5.73 11.63 9.85
C CYS A 128 6.74 12.73 9.52
N ILE A 129 7.98 12.35 9.30
CA ILE A 129 9.01 13.16 8.67
C ILE A 129 9.08 12.76 7.19
N VAL A 130 8.95 13.70 6.30
CA VAL A 130 9.05 13.49 4.85
C VAL A 130 10.11 14.42 4.26
N GLY A 131 10.91 13.92 3.34
CA GLY A 131 11.94 14.70 2.68
C GLY A 131 13.02 13.85 2.02
N ASN A 132 14.09 14.50 1.59
CA ASN A 132 15.26 13.84 1.00
C ASN A 132 16.10 13.20 2.09
N MET A 133 16.20 11.89 2.09
CA MET A 133 16.91 11.09 3.09
C MET A 133 17.96 10.22 2.42
N GLY A 134 19.15 10.18 3.00
CA GLY A 134 20.27 9.40 2.48
C GLY A 134 21.63 10.03 2.77
N SER A 135 22.58 9.79 1.89
CA SER A 135 23.92 10.40 1.92
C SER A 135 24.03 11.56 0.94
N ASP A 136 25.12 12.29 1.00
CA ASP A 136 25.41 13.41 0.09
C ASP A 136 25.49 12.98 -1.39
N THR A 137 25.78 11.70 -1.63
CA THR A 137 25.95 11.14 -2.97
C THR A 137 24.73 10.36 -3.47
N ARG A 138 23.84 9.91 -2.55
CA ARG A 138 22.64 9.16 -2.88
C ARG A 138 21.56 9.40 -1.84
N PHE A 139 20.45 9.96 -2.27
CA PHE A 139 19.28 10.18 -1.41
C PHE A 139 17.99 9.92 -2.18
N ASP A 140 16.96 9.54 -1.44
CA ASP A 140 15.60 9.33 -1.93
C ASP A 140 14.63 10.25 -1.20
N TYR A 141 13.58 10.70 -1.86
CA TYR A 141 12.48 11.39 -1.22
C TYR A 141 11.59 10.33 -0.55
N SER A 142 11.61 10.28 0.77
CA SER A 142 10.97 9.21 1.53
C SER A 142 10.36 9.71 2.84
N VAL A 143 9.76 8.80 3.59
CA VAL A 143 9.02 9.06 4.83
C VAL A 143 9.52 8.18 5.97
N ILE A 144 9.55 8.74 7.19
CA ILE A 144 9.90 8.02 8.42
C ILE A 144 8.92 8.38 9.53
N GLY A 145 8.43 7.39 10.27
CA GLY A 145 7.61 7.59 11.45
C GLY A 145 6.80 6.36 11.86
N ASP A 146 6.28 6.38 13.08
CA ASP A 146 5.44 5.29 13.62
C ASP A 146 4.15 5.11 12.79
N ALA A 147 3.63 6.19 12.23
CA ALA A 147 2.44 6.14 11.36
C ALA A 147 2.69 5.32 10.09
N VAL A 148 3.91 5.36 9.53
CA VAL A 148 4.33 4.53 8.40
C VAL A 148 4.39 3.06 8.81
N ASN A 149 5.01 2.77 9.96
CA ASN A 149 5.15 1.40 10.48
C ASN A 149 3.79 0.75 10.77
N LEU A 150 2.81 1.55 11.24
CA LEU A 150 1.46 1.04 11.48
C LEU A 150 0.79 0.62 10.17
N ALA A 151 0.93 1.38 9.09
CA ALA A 151 0.38 1.00 7.78
C ALA A 151 0.94 -0.35 7.29
N ALA A 152 2.25 -0.59 7.44
CA ALA A 152 2.87 -1.86 7.10
C ALA A 152 2.33 -3.03 7.94
N ARG A 153 2.07 -2.80 9.24
CA ARG A 153 1.47 -3.82 10.12
C ARG A 153 0.03 -4.12 9.75
N LEU A 154 -0.75 -3.12 9.35
CA LEU A 154 -2.11 -3.32 8.89
C LEU A 154 -2.14 -4.18 7.63
N GLU A 155 -1.24 -3.92 6.68
CA GLU A 155 -1.08 -4.77 5.50
C GLU A 155 -0.81 -6.22 5.91
N ALA A 156 0.20 -6.47 6.74
CA ALA A 156 0.55 -7.81 7.21
C ALA A 156 -0.60 -8.49 7.96
N SER A 157 -1.41 -7.74 8.70
CA SER A 157 -2.54 -8.27 9.48
C SER A 157 -3.72 -8.74 8.61
N THR A 158 -3.83 -8.31 7.36
CA THR A 158 -4.91 -8.73 6.44
C THR A 158 -5.02 -10.25 6.33
N ARG A 159 -3.90 -10.96 6.45
CA ARG A 159 -3.81 -12.43 6.40
C ARG A 159 -4.57 -13.13 7.51
N ASN A 160 -4.89 -12.42 8.61
CA ASN A 160 -5.64 -12.95 9.75
C ASN A 160 -7.17 -12.91 9.52
N TYR A 161 -7.64 -12.13 8.55
CA TYR A 161 -9.06 -11.91 8.30
C TYR A 161 -9.49 -12.61 7.02
N LYS A 162 -9.99 -13.83 7.18
CA LYS A 162 -10.44 -14.68 6.07
C LYS A 162 -11.83 -14.25 5.59
N THR A 163 -12.05 -14.34 4.28
CA THR A 163 -13.32 -14.14 3.59
C THR A 163 -13.68 -15.39 2.78
N GLU A 164 -14.85 -15.43 2.20
CA GLU A 164 -15.27 -16.54 1.32
C GLU A 164 -14.37 -16.70 0.08
N THR A 165 -13.80 -15.59 -0.40
CA THR A 165 -12.98 -15.54 -1.63
C THR A 165 -11.49 -15.38 -1.39
N GLY A 166 -11.05 -15.37 -0.11
CA GLY A 166 -9.64 -15.19 0.24
C GLY A 166 -9.41 -14.54 1.60
N ILE A 167 -8.98 -13.30 1.59
CA ILE A 167 -8.76 -12.48 2.78
C ILE A 167 -9.39 -11.10 2.59
N GLU A 168 -9.52 -10.31 3.68
CA GLU A 168 -9.87 -8.90 3.56
C GLU A 168 -8.76 -8.16 2.80
N PRO A 169 -9.06 -7.61 1.62
CA PRO A 169 -8.03 -7.03 0.75
C PRO A 169 -7.52 -5.67 1.24
N LEU A 170 -8.29 -4.99 2.11
CA LEU A 170 -7.97 -3.65 2.59
C LEU A 170 -8.40 -3.46 4.04
N ILE A 171 -7.45 -3.05 4.87
CA ILE A 171 -7.65 -2.69 6.27
C ILE A 171 -7.07 -1.30 6.52
N TYR A 172 -7.74 -0.48 7.31
CA TYR A 172 -7.24 0.82 7.72
C TYR A 172 -7.54 1.15 9.18
N SER A 173 -6.72 2.02 9.75
CA SER A 173 -6.85 2.43 11.16
C SER A 173 -8.01 3.38 11.42
N SER A 174 -8.38 3.54 12.70
CA SER A 174 -9.27 4.61 13.16
C SER A 174 -8.77 5.99 12.76
N TYR A 175 -7.47 6.24 12.79
CA TYR A 175 -6.88 7.53 12.38
C TYR A 175 -7.19 7.88 10.92
N THR A 176 -7.18 6.88 10.04
CA THR A 176 -7.60 7.04 8.64
C THR A 176 -9.12 7.21 8.55
N LYS A 177 -9.86 6.33 9.20
CA LYS A 177 -11.33 6.31 9.16
C LYS A 177 -11.94 7.64 9.60
N ASP A 178 -11.38 8.30 10.60
CA ASP A 178 -11.89 9.58 11.14
C ASP A 178 -11.77 10.75 10.14
N GLN A 179 -10.95 10.61 9.11
CA GLN A 179 -10.80 11.58 8.02
C GLN A 179 -11.58 11.24 6.74
N LEU A 180 -12.29 10.10 6.72
CA LEU A 180 -13.12 9.72 5.56
C LEU A 180 -14.46 10.47 5.60
N LYS A 181 -14.89 10.96 4.43
CA LYS A 181 -16.15 11.70 4.26
C LYS A 181 -17.19 10.90 3.48
N ASN A 182 -16.75 10.21 2.42
CA ASN A 182 -17.66 9.56 1.46
C ASN A 182 -17.57 8.03 1.48
N ILE A 183 -16.58 7.46 2.15
CA ILE A 183 -16.40 6.02 2.25
C ILE A 183 -16.99 5.51 3.56
N LYS A 184 -17.98 4.60 3.44
CA LYS A 184 -18.56 3.92 4.60
C LYS A 184 -17.61 2.84 5.10
N SER A 185 -17.49 2.74 6.43
CA SER A 185 -16.56 1.84 7.11
C SER A 185 -17.30 0.89 8.05
N VAL A 186 -16.81 -0.32 8.17
CA VAL A 186 -17.22 -1.30 9.19
C VAL A 186 -16.03 -1.57 10.09
N GLU A 187 -16.26 -1.54 11.41
CA GLU A 187 -15.25 -1.98 12.40
C GLU A 187 -14.97 -3.47 12.20
N LEU A 188 -13.69 -3.80 12.11
CA LEU A 188 -13.24 -5.17 11.89
C LEU A 188 -12.71 -5.78 13.17
N ASP A 189 -11.83 -5.06 13.89
CA ASP A 189 -11.17 -5.55 15.10
C ASP A 189 -10.48 -4.42 15.88
N LYS A 190 -9.86 -4.79 17.01
CA LYS A 190 -8.95 -3.93 17.80
C LYS A 190 -7.62 -4.62 17.97
N ILE A 191 -6.55 -4.01 17.47
CA ILE A 191 -5.22 -4.59 17.49
C ILE A 191 -4.27 -3.83 18.43
N LYS A 192 -3.38 -4.56 19.11
CA LYS A 192 -2.32 -3.97 19.90
C LYS A 192 -1.16 -3.56 19.01
N VAL A 193 -0.78 -2.30 19.08
CA VAL A 193 0.37 -1.77 18.34
C VAL A 193 1.61 -1.80 19.26
N LYS A 194 2.70 -2.43 18.78
CA LYS A 194 3.96 -2.51 19.53
C LYS A 194 4.48 -1.11 19.86
N GLY A 195 4.74 -0.83 21.11
CA GLY A 195 5.21 0.48 21.59
C GLY A 195 4.10 1.47 21.95
N LYS A 196 2.81 1.07 21.83
CA LYS A 196 1.68 1.81 22.39
C LYS A 196 0.92 0.90 23.35
N ASP A 197 0.52 1.43 24.50
CA ASP A 197 -0.32 0.69 25.47
C ASP A 197 -1.78 0.62 25.03
N GLU A 198 -2.16 1.44 24.06
CA GLU A 198 -3.54 1.54 23.56
C GLU A 198 -3.78 0.61 22.36
N LEU A 199 -5.00 0.06 22.33
CA LEU A 199 -5.50 -0.68 21.18
C LEU A 199 -5.91 0.30 20.05
N VAL A 200 -5.54 -0.03 18.83
CA VAL A 200 -6.00 0.69 17.64
C VAL A 200 -7.16 -0.07 17.02
N THR A 201 -8.30 0.59 16.88
CA THR A 201 -9.44 0.04 16.15
C THR A 201 -9.13 0.07 14.65
N ILE A 202 -9.41 -1.03 13.98
CA ILE A 202 -9.23 -1.20 12.55
C ILE A 202 -10.55 -1.42 11.84
N TYR A 203 -10.59 -0.96 10.61
CA TYR A 203 -11.80 -0.90 9.78
C TYR A 203 -11.55 -1.47 8.40
N LYS A 204 -12.64 -1.84 7.73
CA LYS A 204 -12.69 -2.13 6.31
C LYS A 204 -13.76 -1.28 5.61
N PRO A 205 -13.66 -1.05 4.28
CA PRO A 205 -14.72 -0.38 3.56
C PRO A 205 -15.95 -1.28 3.43
N VAL A 206 -17.12 -0.67 3.31
CA VAL A 206 -18.33 -1.32 2.80
C VAL A 206 -18.26 -1.25 1.29
N ILE A 207 -18.00 -2.36 0.65
CA ILE A 207 -17.97 -2.52 -0.81
C ILE A 207 -19.29 -3.11 -1.28
#